data_789d64607182f93621996a4438dd325e
#
_entry.id   789d64607182f93621996a4438dd325e
#
_cell.length_a   1.000
_cell.length_b   1.000
_cell.length_c   1.000
_cell.angle_alpha   90.00
_cell.angle_beta   90.00
_cell.angle_gamma   90.00
#
_symmetry.space_group_name_H-M   'P 1'
#
loop_
_entity.id
_entity.type
_entity.pdbx_description
1 polymer ?
#
loop_
_entity_poly.entity_id
_entity_poly.type
_entity_poly.pdbx_seq_one_letter_code
_entity_poly.pdbx_strand_id
1 'polypeptide(L)' 'MSSEAIASALANAGLVDDASKFNSFLVANGYDMKLETGNFSLETGMSYEEIAKILTTKQ' A
#
# COMPACT_ATOMS: atom_id res chain seq x y z
N MET A 1 -2.55 11.92 1.53
CA MET A 1 -1.72 11.05 2.37
C MET A 1 -0.55 10.53 1.55
N SER A 2 0.64 10.51 2.09
CA SER A 2 1.82 10.07 1.35
C SER A 2 1.91 8.55 1.31
N SER A 3 2.64 8.04 0.32
CA SER A 3 2.88 6.61 0.22
C SER A 3 3.65 6.07 1.42
N GLU A 4 4.53 6.90 1.98
CA GLU A 4 5.27 6.53 3.20
C GLU A 4 4.35 6.32 4.39
N ALA A 5 3.38 7.21 4.57
CA ALA A 5 2.43 7.10 5.67
C ALA A 5 1.56 5.86 5.51
N ILE A 6 1.12 5.58 4.30
CA ILE A 6 0.32 4.40 3.99
C ILE A 6 1.13 3.13 4.24
N ALA A 7 2.37 3.09 3.76
CA ALA A 7 3.24 1.94 3.95
C ALA A 7 3.50 1.68 5.45
N SER A 8 3.73 2.75 6.20
CA SER A 8 3.95 2.65 7.63
C SER A 8 2.73 2.10 8.36
N ALA A 9 1.55 2.60 8.00
CA ALA A 9 0.29 2.12 8.59
C ALA A 9 0.07 0.64 8.30
N LEU A 10 0.36 0.21 7.07
CA LEU A 10 0.20 -1.19 6.67
C LEU A 10 1.19 -2.09 7.41
N ALA A 11 2.42 -1.62 7.60
CA ALA A 11 3.41 -2.38 8.35
C ALA A 11 2.99 -2.52 9.82
N ASN A 12 2.48 -1.44 10.41
CA ASN A 12 2.00 -1.48 11.79
C ASN A 12 0.81 -2.42 11.97
N ALA A 13 0.00 -2.56 10.93
CA ALA A 13 -1.15 -3.47 10.97
C ALA A 13 -0.78 -4.91 10.63
N GLY A 14 0.48 -5.17 10.28
CA GLY A 14 0.93 -6.51 9.94
C GLY A 14 0.57 -6.95 8.53
N LEU A 15 0.16 -6.01 7.68
CA LEU A 15 -0.25 -6.33 6.31
C LEU A 15 0.94 -6.39 5.35
N VAL A 16 2.01 -5.67 5.66
CA VAL A 16 3.27 -5.77 4.92
C VAL A 16 4.39 -5.99 5.93
N ASP A 17 5.44 -6.65 5.50
CA ASP A 17 6.56 -7.01 6.39
C ASP A 17 7.52 -5.84 6.61
N ASP A 18 7.63 -4.94 5.65
CA ASP A 18 8.60 -3.84 5.70
C ASP A 18 8.05 -2.62 5.00
N ALA A 19 7.84 -1.54 5.75
CA ALA A 19 7.27 -0.31 5.21
C ALA A 19 8.16 0.31 4.14
N SER A 20 9.48 0.29 4.33
CA SER A 20 10.42 0.85 3.36
C SER A 20 10.37 0.11 2.04
N LYS A 21 10.32 -1.22 2.11
CA LYS A 21 10.25 -2.05 0.90
C LYS A 21 8.94 -1.81 0.17
N PHE A 22 7.85 -1.74 0.90
CA PHE A 22 6.55 -1.51 0.28
C PHE A 22 6.48 -0.12 -0.36
N ASN A 23 6.99 0.90 0.33
CA ASN A 23 7.04 2.25 -0.23
C ASN A 23 7.89 2.29 -1.51
N SER A 24 9.05 1.63 -1.49
CA SER A 24 9.90 1.55 -2.68
C SER A 24 9.19 0.86 -3.83
N PHE A 25 8.42 -0.18 -3.53
CA PHE A 25 7.63 -0.87 -4.55
C PHE A 25 6.58 0.07 -5.16
N LEU A 26 5.89 0.82 -4.34
CA LEU A 26 4.88 1.77 -4.81
C LEU A 26 5.50 2.83 -5.72
N VAL A 27 6.61 3.39 -5.29
CA VAL A 27 7.30 4.44 -6.07
C VAL A 27 7.83 3.89 -7.39
N ALA A 28 8.48 2.72 -7.34
CA ALA A 28 9.07 2.11 -8.53
C ALA A 28 8.05 1.78 -9.61
N ASN A 29 6.81 1.52 -9.21
CA ASN A 29 5.74 1.16 -10.14
C ASN A 29 4.76 2.32 -10.42
N GLY A 30 5.04 3.50 -9.87
CA GLY A 30 4.20 4.67 -10.08
C GLY A 30 2.89 4.65 -9.30
N TYR A 31 2.72 3.70 -8.41
CA TYR A 31 1.48 3.59 -7.62
C TYR A 31 1.36 4.72 -6.60
N ASP A 32 2.48 5.28 -6.16
CA ASP A 32 2.48 6.37 -5.18
C ASP A 32 1.70 7.58 -5.67
N MET A 33 1.57 7.76 -6.98
CA MET A 33 0.82 8.86 -7.57
C MET A 33 -0.65 8.54 -7.81
N LYS A 34 -1.04 7.30 -7.58
CA LYS A 34 -2.38 6.82 -7.87
C LYS A 34 -3.14 6.34 -6.64
N LEU A 35 -2.59 6.56 -5.46
CA LEU A 35 -3.22 6.10 -4.22
C LEU A 35 -4.51 6.87 -3.97
N GLU A 36 -5.56 6.12 -3.61
CA GLU A 36 -6.88 6.67 -3.33
C GLU A 36 -7.11 6.73 -1.84
N THR A 37 -7.96 7.63 -1.40
CA THR A 37 -8.39 7.69 -0.01
C THR A 37 -9.71 6.95 0.15
N GLY A 38 -9.91 6.38 1.33
CA GLY A 38 -11.15 5.65 1.60
C GLY A 38 -10.90 4.45 2.49
N ASN A 39 -11.91 3.61 2.59
CA ASN A 39 -11.82 2.39 3.37
C ASN A 39 -11.53 1.23 2.44
N PHE A 40 -10.48 0.48 2.76
CA PHE A 40 -10.08 -0.68 1.98
C PHE A 40 -10.07 -1.92 2.86
N SER A 41 -10.47 -3.04 2.27
CA SER A 41 -10.41 -4.33 2.96
C SER A 41 -9.16 -5.05 2.52
N LEU A 42 -8.20 -5.18 3.42
CA LEU A 42 -6.94 -5.86 3.16
C LEU A 42 -6.78 -7.03 4.11
N GLU A 43 -6.11 -8.06 3.65
CA GLU A 43 -5.88 -9.27 4.43
C GLU A 43 -4.40 -9.57 4.53
N THR A 44 -4.00 -10.25 5.60
CA THR A 44 -2.62 -10.73 5.73
C THR A 44 -2.37 -11.79 4.67
N GLY A 45 -1.13 -11.85 4.19
CA GLY A 45 -0.77 -12.81 3.15
C GLY A 45 -0.92 -12.32 1.72
N MET A 46 -1.46 -11.12 1.54
CA MET A 46 -1.54 -10.53 0.21
C MET A 46 -0.16 -10.05 -0.23
N SER A 47 0.12 -10.17 -1.53
CA SER A 47 1.37 -9.65 -2.08
C SER A 47 1.33 -8.13 -2.15
N TYR A 48 2.50 -7.52 -2.28
CA TYR A 48 2.60 -6.06 -2.44
C TYR A 48 1.78 -5.59 -3.64
N GLU A 49 1.84 -6.34 -4.73
CA GLU A 49 1.10 -5.97 -5.93
C GLU A 49 -0.41 -6.02 -5.71
N GLU A 50 -0.90 -7.03 -5.02
CA GLU A 50 -2.32 -7.14 -4.72
C GLU A 50 -2.78 -5.98 -3.84
N ILE A 51 -2.02 -5.67 -2.81
CA ILE A 51 -2.33 -4.54 -1.93
C ILE A 51 -2.31 -3.23 -2.70
N ALA A 52 -1.28 -3.02 -3.52
CA ALA A 52 -1.16 -1.80 -4.32
C ALA A 52 -2.32 -1.64 -5.30
N LYS A 53 -2.76 -2.73 -5.90
CA LYS A 53 -3.91 -2.68 -6.80
C LYS A 53 -5.18 -2.21 -6.09
N ILE A 54 -5.40 -2.72 -4.89
CA ILE A 54 -6.56 -2.31 -4.10
C ILE A 54 -6.47 -0.83 -3.73
N LEU A 55 -5.30 -0.39 -3.28
CA LEU A 55 -5.09 0.99 -2.86
C LEU A 55 -5.19 1.99 -4.00
N THR A 56 -5.00 1.55 -5.23
CA THR A 56 -5.05 2.42 -6.40
C THR A 56 -6.35 2.25 -7.20
N THR A 57 -7.22 1.35 -6.76
CA THR A 57 -8.52 1.15 -7.40
C THR A 57 -9.49 2.19 -6.89
N LYS A 58 -10.14 2.88 -7.80
CA LYS A 58 -11.12 3.91 -7.44
C LYS A 58 -12.38 3.24 -6.90
N GLN A 59 -12.80 3.72 -5.75
CA GLN A 59 -13.99 3.20 -5.06
C GLN A 59 -15.28 3.82 -5.57
#